data_29ff234d794486b082380296580abecc
#
_entry.id   29ff234d794486b082380296580abecc
#
_cell.length_a   1.000
_cell.length_b   1.000
_cell.length_c   1.000
_cell.angle_alpha   90.00
_cell.angle_beta   90.00
_cell.angle_gamma   90.00
#
_symmetry.space_group_name_H-M   'P 1'
#
loop_
_entity.id
_entity.type
_entity.pdbx_description
1 polymer ?
#
loop_
_entity_poly.entity_id
_entity_poly.type
_entity_poly.pdbx_seq_one_letter_code
_entity_poly.pdbx_strand_id
1 'polypeptide(L)'
;MAGSVLITGASSGFGEASARKFAAAGRPLVLAARRKDRIDRLVAELSKQAPCYGIELDVRDRGAVETAFANIPEPFSDVEVLINNAGLALGLEGAHEVDLDYWDTMVDTNIKGLMYCTRTMLPRIVARGGGHVVNLGSVAASWPYPGSNAYGGTKAFVQQFSRNLRADLLGKNIRVTCVEPGMCETEFSLVRFEGDESKAGSVYDGMQPLLGEDVAEIIFWVTSLPAHINVNQLEVMPVNQTWSPFAVHRDSED
;
A
#
# COMPACT_ATOMS: atom_id res chain seq x y z
N MET A 1 12.95 21.26 9.48
CA MET A 1 12.98 19.82 9.86
C MET A 1 12.26 19.03 8.77
N ALA A 2 12.61 17.77 8.57
CA ALA A 2 11.85 16.90 7.65
C ALA A 2 10.44 16.69 8.20
N GLY A 3 9.42 16.75 7.34
CA GLY A 3 8.05 16.50 7.73
C GLY A 3 7.78 15.05 8.09
N SER A 4 6.61 14.76 8.63
CA SER A 4 6.21 13.41 9.03
C SER A 4 5.87 12.52 7.83
N VAL A 5 5.96 11.19 8.04
CA VAL A 5 5.54 10.17 7.09
C VAL A 5 4.26 9.51 7.63
N LEU A 6 3.15 9.65 6.92
CA LEU A 6 1.90 9.00 7.25
C LEU A 6 1.78 7.68 6.47
N ILE A 7 1.59 6.58 7.18
CA ILE A 7 1.49 5.23 6.60
C ILE A 7 0.15 4.61 6.97
N THR A 8 -0.67 4.30 5.96
CA THR A 8 -1.90 3.54 6.17
C THR A 8 -1.64 2.02 6.10
N GLY A 9 -2.41 1.22 6.85
CA GLY A 9 -2.16 -0.22 6.92
C GLY A 9 -0.85 -0.58 7.61
N ALA A 10 -0.39 0.26 8.56
CA ALA A 10 0.92 0.15 9.20
C ALA A 10 1.07 -1.02 10.19
N SER A 11 0.02 -1.82 10.43
CA SER A 11 0.03 -2.87 11.46
C SER A 11 0.59 -4.22 11.00
N SER A 12 1.05 -4.34 9.76
CA SER A 12 1.66 -5.56 9.19
C SER A 12 2.29 -5.32 7.81
N GLY A 13 3.02 -6.32 7.32
CA GLY A 13 3.56 -6.40 5.97
C GLY A 13 4.36 -5.15 5.56
N PHE A 14 4.12 -4.64 4.35
CA PHE A 14 4.87 -3.50 3.82
C PHE A 14 4.73 -2.23 4.67
N GLY A 15 3.54 -2.01 5.27
CA GLY A 15 3.30 -0.84 6.11
C GLY A 15 4.14 -0.85 7.38
N GLU A 16 4.21 -2.00 8.07
CA GLU A 16 5.04 -2.18 9.25
C GLU A 16 6.54 -2.10 8.91
N ALA A 17 6.98 -2.80 7.86
CA ALA A 17 8.37 -2.77 7.41
C ALA A 17 8.79 -1.34 7.02
N SER A 18 7.93 -0.60 6.31
CA SER A 18 8.16 0.81 5.99
C SER A 18 8.26 1.67 7.24
N ALA A 19 7.36 1.48 8.22
CA ALA A 19 7.43 2.22 9.49
C ALA A 19 8.78 2.00 10.19
N ARG A 20 9.27 0.77 10.26
CA ARG A 20 10.59 0.43 10.81
C ARG A 20 11.73 1.10 10.04
N LYS A 21 11.68 1.06 8.71
CA LYS A 21 12.71 1.68 7.86
C LYS A 21 12.79 3.20 8.05
N PHE A 22 11.64 3.89 8.06
CA PHE A 22 11.61 5.32 8.28
C PHE A 22 11.97 5.73 9.72
N ALA A 23 11.57 4.92 10.74
CA ALA A 23 11.98 5.15 12.12
C ALA A 23 13.50 5.05 12.29
N ALA A 24 14.13 4.04 11.69
CA ALA A 24 15.59 3.87 11.71
C ALA A 24 16.33 5.06 11.06
N ALA A 25 15.70 5.76 10.13
CA ALA A 25 16.19 6.99 9.53
C ALA A 25 15.84 8.26 10.35
N GLY A 26 15.25 8.12 11.53
CA GLY A 26 14.88 9.24 12.42
C GLY A 26 13.69 10.08 11.94
N ARG A 27 12.87 9.58 10.98
CA ARG A 27 11.73 10.31 10.43
C ARG A 27 10.52 10.25 11.38
N PRO A 28 9.86 11.38 11.70
CA PRO A 28 8.60 11.36 12.43
C PRO A 28 7.53 10.57 11.69
N LEU A 29 6.74 9.76 12.41
CA LEU A 29 5.77 8.83 11.83
C LEU A 29 4.36 9.06 12.35
N VAL A 30 3.39 8.93 11.44
CA VAL A 30 1.97 8.75 11.74
C VAL A 30 1.55 7.38 11.21
N LEU A 31 1.19 6.47 12.11
CA LEU A 31 0.90 5.08 11.80
C LEU A 31 -0.59 4.80 11.96
N ALA A 32 -1.28 4.50 10.85
CA ALA A 32 -2.73 4.30 10.84
C ALA A 32 -3.08 2.86 10.43
N ALA A 33 -3.89 2.17 11.24
CA ALA A 33 -4.47 0.88 10.89
C ALA A 33 -5.64 0.52 11.83
N ARG A 34 -6.40 -0.51 11.46
CA ARG A 34 -7.58 -0.99 12.22
C ARG A 34 -7.23 -1.69 13.52
N ARG A 35 -6.08 -2.38 13.58
CA ARG A 35 -5.65 -3.17 14.73
C ARG A 35 -4.91 -2.30 15.73
N LYS A 36 -5.68 -1.66 16.64
CA LYS A 36 -5.15 -0.71 17.62
C LYS A 36 -4.03 -1.29 18.46
N ASP A 37 -4.19 -2.51 18.96
CA ASP A 37 -3.21 -3.19 19.78
C ASP A 37 -1.85 -3.36 19.10
N ARG A 38 -1.84 -3.62 17.79
CA ARG A 38 -0.62 -3.72 16.99
C ARG A 38 0.00 -2.35 16.74
N ILE A 39 -0.81 -1.33 16.47
CA ILE A 39 -0.32 0.05 16.31
C ILE A 39 0.29 0.55 17.61
N ASP A 40 -0.36 0.36 18.75
CA ASP A 40 0.15 0.80 20.05
C ASP A 40 1.51 0.14 20.36
N ARG A 41 1.66 -1.17 20.08
CA ARG A 41 2.93 -1.89 20.24
C ARG A 41 4.03 -1.34 19.31
N LEU A 42 3.68 -1.14 18.03
CA LEU A 42 4.63 -0.62 17.05
C LEU A 42 5.08 0.80 17.39
N VAL A 43 4.16 1.67 17.81
CA VAL A 43 4.48 3.02 18.29
C VAL A 43 5.41 2.96 19.52
N ALA A 44 5.10 2.13 20.52
CA ALA A 44 5.94 1.99 21.71
C ALA A 44 7.37 1.52 21.38
N GLU A 45 7.50 0.63 20.42
CA GLU A 45 8.79 0.14 19.95
C GLU A 45 9.57 1.22 19.19
N LEU A 46 8.95 1.82 18.16
CA LEU A 46 9.62 2.73 17.24
C LEU A 46 9.88 4.12 17.84
N SER A 47 9.12 4.52 18.87
CA SER A 47 9.36 5.78 19.60
C SER A 47 10.74 5.84 20.27
N LYS A 48 11.44 4.73 20.37
CA LYS A 48 12.85 4.68 20.81
C LYS A 48 13.83 5.19 19.75
N GLN A 49 13.41 5.28 18.49
CA GLN A 49 14.24 5.66 17.34
C GLN A 49 13.79 6.98 16.70
N ALA A 50 12.48 7.21 16.60
CA ALA A 50 11.89 8.39 15.99
C ALA A 50 10.55 8.74 16.67
N PRO A 51 10.12 10.01 16.64
CA PRO A 51 8.78 10.36 17.09
C PRO A 51 7.71 9.59 16.34
N CYS A 52 6.76 8.93 17.04
CA CYS A 52 5.69 8.14 16.44
C CYS A 52 4.34 8.47 17.06
N TYR A 53 3.32 8.57 16.22
CA TYR A 53 1.93 8.77 16.60
C TYR A 53 1.05 7.70 15.95
N GLY A 54 0.23 7.03 16.73
CA GLY A 54 -0.63 5.94 16.27
C GLY A 54 -2.10 6.37 16.12
N ILE A 55 -2.75 5.90 15.09
CA ILE A 55 -4.17 6.14 14.80
C ILE A 55 -4.87 4.80 14.57
N GLU A 56 -5.91 4.50 15.35
CA GLU A 56 -6.86 3.46 14.99
C GLU A 56 -7.76 3.96 13.87
N LEU A 57 -7.70 3.33 12.69
CA LEU A 57 -8.40 3.80 11.50
C LEU A 57 -8.80 2.66 10.56
N ASP A 58 -10.09 2.60 10.23
CA ASP A 58 -10.55 1.88 9.04
C ASP A 58 -10.65 2.89 7.88
N VAL A 59 -9.81 2.71 6.87
CA VAL A 59 -9.77 3.61 5.70
C VAL A 59 -11.05 3.58 4.87
N ARG A 60 -11.91 2.58 5.05
CA ARG A 60 -13.21 2.46 4.37
C ARG A 60 -14.22 3.48 4.89
N ASP A 61 -14.05 3.94 6.12
CA ASP A 61 -14.91 4.96 6.73
C ASP A 61 -14.36 6.36 6.40
N ARG A 62 -15.03 7.02 5.47
CA ARG A 62 -14.66 8.39 5.05
C ARG A 62 -14.66 9.37 6.21
N GLY A 63 -15.69 9.35 7.07
CA GLY A 63 -15.81 10.29 8.18
C GLY A 63 -14.73 10.08 9.22
N ALA A 64 -14.37 8.80 9.49
CA ALA A 64 -13.25 8.47 10.36
C ALA A 64 -11.91 8.97 9.78
N VAL A 65 -11.66 8.81 8.47
CA VAL A 65 -10.46 9.33 7.80
C VAL A 65 -10.37 10.85 7.91
N GLU A 66 -11.45 11.57 7.58
CA GLU A 66 -11.51 13.03 7.67
C GLU A 66 -11.22 13.52 9.10
N THR A 67 -11.87 12.90 10.09
CA THR A 67 -11.71 13.24 11.50
C THR A 67 -10.30 12.93 12.02
N ALA A 68 -9.81 11.73 11.75
CA ALA A 68 -8.50 11.28 12.23
C ALA A 68 -7.36 12.16 11.67
N PHE A 69 -7.39 12.45 10.36
CA PHE A 69 -6.34 13.26 9.74
C PHE A 69 -6.46 14.73 10.12
N ALA A 70 -7.67 15.26 10.37
CA ALA A 70 -7.84 16.61 10.89
C ALA A 70 -7.20 16.80 12.27
N ASN A 71 -7.20 15.76 13.10
CA ASN A 71 -6.76 15.81 14.48
C ASN A 71 -5.32 15.28 14.71
N ILE A 72 -4.53 15.10 13.65
CA ILE A 72 -3.10 14.78 13.83
C ILE A 72 -2.42 15.91 14.58
N PRO A 73 -1.85 15.65 15.80
CA PRO A 73 -1.29 16.70 16.65
C PRO A 73 0.08 17.17 16.16
N GLU A 74 0.52 18.32 16.64
CA GLU A 74 1.91 18.72 16.53
C GLU A 74 2.83 17.80 17.36
N PRO A 75 4.04 17.48 16.90
CA PRO A 75 4.69 17.98 15.67
C PRO A 75 4.42 17.10 14.44
N PHE A 76 3.41 16.22 14.45
CA PHE A 76 3.15 15.25 13.39
C PHE A 76 2.27 15.80 12.26
N SER A 77 1.62 16.94 12.46
CA SER A 77 0.67 17.54 11.51
C SER A 77 1.31 17.99 10.19
N ASP A 78 2.63 18.27 10.16
CA ASP A 78 3.40 18.59 8.94
C ASP A 78 3.71 17.32 8.14
N VAL A 79 2.71 16.71 7.52
CA VAL A 79 2.87 15.49 6.71
C VAL A 79 3.53 15.84 5.38
N GLU A 80 4.73 15.31 5.16
CA GLU A 80 5.51 15.42 3.93
C GLU A 80 5.27 14.24 2.97
N VAL A 81 5.13 13.03 3.53
CA VAL A 81 4.96 11.81 2.74
C VAL A 81 3.69 11.09 3.17
N LEU A 82 2.83 10.78 2.22
CA LEU A 82 1.68 9.90 2.42
C LEU A 82 1.95 8.57 1.72
N ILE A 83 1.95 7.47 2.47
CA ILE A 83 2.05 6.11 1.96
C ILE A 83 0.69 5.44 2.07
N ASN A 84 -0.03 5.35 0.95
CA ASN A 84 -1.28 4.62 0.83
C ASN A 84 -0.96 3.13 0.65
N ASN A 85 -0.75 2.46 1.78
CA ASN A 85 -0.41 1.03 1.81
C ASN A 85 -1.60 0.15 2.21
N ALA A 86 -2.60 0.68 2.92
CA ALA A 86 -3.78 -0.10 3.28
C ALA A 86 -4.42 -0.73 2.04
N GLY A 87 -4.52 -2.05 2.04
CA GLY A 87 -5.06 -2.82 0.93
C GLY A 87 -5.11 -4.31 1.26
N LEU A 88 -5.94 -5.05 0.54
CA LEU A 88 -6.08 -6.50 0.70
C LEU A 88 -6.51 -7.15 -0.61
N ALA A 89 -6.40 -8.49 -0.66
CA ALA A 89 -7.07 -9.36 -1.61
C ALA A 89 -7.81 -10.45 -0.84
N LEU A 90 -8.93 -10.91 -1.40
CA LEU A 90 -9.75 -11.98 -0.84
C LEU A 90 -10.07 -12.99 -1.94
N GLY A 91 -9.93 -14.27 -1.61
CA GLY A 91 -10.23 -15.38 -2.48
C GLY A 91 -9.36 -15.50 -3.74
N LEU A 92 -9.57 -16.58 -4.47
CA LEU A 92 -9.00 -16.87 -5.81
C LEU A 92 -10.02 -17.59 -6.69
N GLU A 93 -11.29 -17.60 -6.30
CA GLU A 93 -12.38 -18.24 -7.03
C GLU A 93 -12.57 -17.55 -8.39
N GLY A 94 -13.08 -18.32 -9.36
CA GLY A 94 -13.48 -17.75 -10.66
C GLY A 94 -14.57 -16.70 -10.50
N ALA A 95 -14.65 -15.75 -11.44
CA ALA A 95 -15.61 -14.65 -11.37
C ALA A 95 -17.09 -15.07 -11.29
N HIS A 96 -17.41 -16.32 -11.64
CA HIS A 96 -18.76 -16.89 -11.59
C HIS A 96 -19.11 -17.56 -10.24
N GLU A 97 -18.13 -17.67 -9.32
CA GLU A 97 -18.27 -18.37 -8.03
C GLU A 97 -17.90 -17.51 -6.83
N VAL A 98 -17.17 -16.41 -7.06
CA VAL A 98 -16.65 -15.56 -5.99
C VAL A 98 -17.77 -14.88 -5.19
N ASP A 99 -17.60 -14.77 -3.88
CA ASP A 99 -18.50 -13.99 -3.03
C ASP A 99 -18.40 -12.49 -3.35
N LEU A 100 -19.54 -11.85 -3.61
CA LEU A 100 -19.61 -10.42 -3.90
C LEU A 100 -19.13 -9.55 -2.74
N ASP A 101 -19.27 -9.99 -1.49
CA ASP A 101 -18.76 -9.26 -0.32
C ASP A 101 -17.22 -9.12 -0.36
N TYR A 102 -16.53 -10.08 -1.00
CA TYR A 102 -15.09 -9.98 -1.24
C TYR A 102 -14.77 -8.86 -2.22
N TRP A 103 -15.54 -8.74 -3.30
CA TRP A 103 -15.36 -7.66 -4.27
C TRP A 103 -15.63 -6.31 -3.64
N ASP A 104 -16.73 -6.17 -2.92
CA ASP A 104 -17.09 -4.92 -2.23
C ASP A 104 -16.00 -4.52 -1.23
N THR A 105 -15.53 -5.48 -0.42
CA THR A 105 -14.46 -5.24 0.54
C THR A 105 -13.15 -4.80 -0.12
N MET A 106 -12.77 -5.40 -1.26
CA MET A 106 -11.60 -5.01 -2.03
C MET A 106 -11.75 -3.61 -2.64
N VAL A 107 -12.91 -3.28 -3.19
CA VAL A 107 -13.21 -1.95 -3.75
C VAL A 107 -13.19 -0.89 -2.63
N ASP A 108 -13.85 -1.16 -1.52
CA ASP A 108 -13.94 -0.22 -0.39
C ASP A 108 -12.56 0.08 0.20
N THR A 109 -11.72 -0.94 0.34
CA THR A 109 -10.38 -0.78 0.93
C THR A 109 -9.40 -0.19 -0.07
N ASN A 110 -9.22 -0.86 -1.23
CA ASN A 110 -8.13 -0.57 -2.16
C ASN A 110 -8.40 0.67 -3.03
N ILE A 111 -9.66 1.01 -3.28
CA ILE A 111 -10.06 2.16 -4.09
C ILE A 111 -10.57 3.30 -3.20
N LYS A 112 -11.70 3.11 -2.53
CA LYS A 112 -12.33 4.19 -1.77
C LYS A 112 -11.43 4.65 -0.62
N GLY A 113 -10.87 3.72 0.15
CA GLY A 113 -9.94 4.02 1.24
C GLY A 113 -8.73 4.82 0.79
N LEU A 114 -8.10 4.43 -0.32
CA LEU A 114 -6.98 5.16 -0.93
C LEU A 114 -7.40 6.57 -1.35
N MET A 115 -8.56 6.71 -1.99
CA MET A 115 -9.09 8.01 -2.41
C MET A 115 -9.37 8.92 -1.22
N TYR A 116 -9.99 8.40 -0.15
CA TYR A 116 -10.30 9.17 1.06
C TYR A 116 -9.03 9.67 1.73
N CYS A 117 -8.05 8.79 1.95
CA CYS A 117 -6.77 9.16 2.55
C CYS A 117 -6.03 10.21 1.70
N THR A 118 -5.96 9.99 0.38
CA THR A 118 -5.30 10.93 -0.54
C THR A 118 -5.99 12.28 -0.51
N ARG A 119 -7.31 12.32 -0.73
CA ARG A 119 -8.05 13.59 -0.84
C ARG A 119 -8.02 14.39 0.47
N THR A 120 -8.08 13.71 1.61
CA THR A 120 -8.06 14.37 2.92
C THR A 120 -6.69 14.96 3.23
N MET A 121 -5.59 14.25 2.92
CA MET A 121 -4.24 14.72 3.23
C MET A 121 -3.67 15.70 2.19
N LEU A 122 -4.04 15.57 0.93
CA LEU A 122 -3.44 16.31 -0.17
C LEU A 122 -3.47 17.84 -0.01
N PRO A 123 -4.55 18.49 0.49
CA PRO A 123 -4.55 19.93 0.70
C PRO A 123 -3.46 20.40 1.67
N ARG A 124 -3.13 19.61 2.70
CA ARG A 124 -2.07 19.92 3.66
C ARG A 124 -0.69 19.80 2.99
N ILE A 125 -0.47 18.73 2.20
CA ILE A 125 0.79 18.56 1.45
C ILE A 125 0.97 19.69 0.43
N VAL A 126 -0.10 20.16 -0.22
CA VAL A 126 -0.06 21.33 -1.12
C VAL A 126 0.27 22.61 -0.34
N ALA A 127 -0.40 22.86 0.78
CA ALA A 127 -0.16 24.03 1.62
C ALA A 127 1.25 24.07 2.20
N ARG A 128 1.85 22.90 2.48
CA ARG A 128 3.25 22.75 2.87
C ARG A 128 4.22 23.22 1.78
N GLY A 129 3.81 23.25 0.51
CA GLY A 129 4.64 23.65 -0.63
C GLY A 129 5.37 22.50 -1.30
N GLY A 130 5.03 21.25 -1.01
CA GLY A 130 5.59 20.07 -1.64
C GLY A 130 5.57 18.83 -0.76
N GLY A 131 5.76 17.68 -1.38
CA GLY A 131 5.77 16.39 -0.68
C GLY A 131 5.72 15.20 -1.63
N HIS A 132 5.31 14.04 -1.12
CA HIS A 132 5.28 12.81 -1.91
C HIS A 132 4.07 11.94 -1.52
N VAL A 133 3.31 11.51 -2.51
CA VAL A 133 2.28 10.47 -2.36
C VAL A 133 2.79 9.18 -2.97
N VAL A 134 2.90 8.12 -2.16
CA VAL A 134 3.28 6.77 -2.59
C VAL A 134 2.06 5.88 -2.47
N ASN A 135 1.66 5.28 -3.59
CA ASN A 135 0.53 4.35 -3.66
C ASN A 135 1.05 2.92 -3.87
N LEU A 136 0.55 1.96 -3.08
CA LEU A 136 0.87 0.55 -3.25
C LEU A 136 -0.06 -0.07 -4.31
N GLY A 137 0.48 -0.19 -5.52
CA GLY A 137 -0.07 -0.95 -6.62
C GLY A 137 0.15 -2.45 -6.50
N SER A 138 0.32 -3.12 -7.61
CA SER A 138 0.72 -4.53 -7.76
C SER A 138 1.01 -4.81 -9.23
N VAL A 139 1.82 -5.81 -9.54
CA VAL A 139 1.95 -6.37 -10.88
C VAL A 139 0.59 -6.83 -11.45
N ALA A 140 -0.36 -7.18 -10.57
CA ALA A 140 -1.74 -7.51 -10.94
C ALA A 140 -2.51 -6.38 -11.63
N ALA A 141 -2.01 -5.14 -11.58
CA ALA A 141 -2.58 -4.01 -12.30
C ALA A 141 -2.47 -4.17 -13.82
N SER A 142 -1.37 -4.76 -14.28
CA SER A 142 -1.04 -4.93 -15.70
C SER A 142 -1.10 -6.39 -16.16
N TRP A 143 -0.85 -7.34 -15.26
CA TRP A 143 -0.68 -8.76 -15.58
C TRP A 143 -1.80 -9.59 -14.96
N PRO A 144 -2.80 -10.02 -15.76
CA PRO A 144 -3.92 -10.80 -15.26
C PRO A 144 -3.49 -12.22 -14.92
N TYR A 145 -4.14 -12.80 -13.89
CA TYR A 145 -4.01 -14.20 -13.53
C TYR A 145 -5.37 -14.75 -13.06
N PRO A 146 -5.61 -16.06 -13.16
CA PRO A 146 -6.87 -16.65 -12.69
C PRO A 146 -7.17 -16.29 -11.24
N GLY A 147 -8.40 -15.90 -10.94
CA GLY A 147 -8.83 -15.47 -9.61
C GLY A 147 -8.44 -14.04 -9.21
N SER A 148 -7.69 -13.31 -10.05
CA SER A 148 -7.35 -11.90 -9.71
C SER A 148 -8.52 -10.93 -9.87
N ASN A 149 -9.49 -11.25 -10.68
CA ASN A 149 -10.73 -10.50 -11.00
C ASN A 149 -10.81 -9.07 -10.42
N ALA A 150 -11.55 -8.86 -9.32
CA ALA A 150 -11.67 -7.53 -8.71
C ALA A 150 -10.34 -7.00 -8.14
N TYR A 151 -9.49 -7.85 -7.55
CA TYR A 151 -8.19 -7.41 -7.04
C TYR A 151 -7.35 -6.73 -8.11
N GLY A 152 -7.14 -7.41 -9.25
CA GLY A 152 -6.42 -6.83 -10.39
C GLY A 152 -7.06 -5.52 -10.87
N GLY A 153 -8.40 -5.49 -10.95
CA GLY A 153 -9.15 -4.28 -11.28
C GLY A 153 -8.90 -3.14 -10.29
N THR A 154 -8.88 -3.41 -8.97
CA THR A 154 -8.56 -2.36 -7.98
C THR A 154 -7.13 -1.84 -8.11
N LYS A 155 -6.17 -2.72 -8.44
CA LYS A 155 -4.76 -2.33 -8.62
C LYS A 155 -4.53 -1.58 -9.93
N ALA A 156 -5.26 -1.91 -11.00
CA ALA A 156 -5.30 -1.11 -12.23
C ALA A 156 -5.86 0.29 -11.96
N PHE A 157 -6.91 0.41 -11.13
CA PHE A 157 -7.38 1.71 -10.68
C PHE A 157 -6.27 2.50 -9.96
N VAL A 158 -5.58 1.90 -9.00
CA VAL A 158 -4.50 2.57 -8.24
C VAL A 158 -3.39 3.06 -9.17
N GLN A 159 -2.99 2.23 -10.14
CA GLN A 159 -2.00 2.60 -11.15
C GLN A 159 -2.43 3.82 -11.96
N GLN A 160 -3.64 3.78 -12.55
CA GLN A 160 -4.13 4.88 -13.38
C GLN A 160 -4.46 6.13 -12.55
N PHE A 161 -4.99 5.96 -11.34
CA PHE A 161 -5.23 7.06 -10.40
C PHE A 161 -3.92 7.80 -10.05
N SER A 162 -2.83 7.06 -9.83
CA SER A 162 -1.52 7.65 -9.56
C SER A 162 -1.01 8.51 -10.72
N ARG A 163 -1.21 8.06 -11.97
CA ARG A 163 -0.86 8.82 -13.19
C ARG A 163 -1.69 10.10 -13.30
N ASN A 164 -2.99 10.01 -13.09
CA ASN A 164 -3.90 11.16 -13.13
C ASN A 164 -3.58 12.16 -12.01
N LEU A 165 -3.36 11.66 -10.78
CA LEU A 165 -2.98 12.50 -9.66
C LEU A 165 -1.67 13.26 -9.92
N ARG A 166 -0.69 12.60 -10.56
CA ARG A 166 0.56 13.26 -10.98
C ARG A 166 0.30 14.40 -11.96
N ALA A 167 -0.65 14.24 -12.88
CA ALA A 167 -1.02 15.28 -13.84
C ALA A 167 -1.73 16.47 -13.15
N ASP A 168 -2.67 16.20 -12.25
CA ASP A 168 -3.42 17.21 -11.50
C ASP A 168 -2.52 18.06 -10.59
N LEU A 169 -1.42 17.47 -10.11
CA LEU A 169 -0.48 18.13 -9.21
C LEU A 169 0.70 18.82 -9.90
N LEU A 170 0.65 18.94 -11.23
CA LEU A 170 1.67 19.68 -11.98
C LEU A 170 1.79 21.13 -11.44
N GLY A 171 3.01 21.57 -11.15
CA GLY A 171 3.30 22.88 -10.57
C GLY A 171 3.06 23.00 -9.06
N LYS A 172 2.64 21.93 -8.35
CA LYS A 172 2.45 21.91 -6.88
C LYS A 172 3.65 21.36 -6.11
N ASN A 173 4.74 21.03 -6.80
CA ASN A 173 5.94 20.45 -6.20
C ASN A 173 5.67 19.15 -5.41
N ILE A 174 4.71 18.35 -5.86
CA ILE A 174 4.32 17.08 -5.24
C ILE A 174 4.69 15.94 -6.17
N ARG A 175 5.41 14.95 -5.63
CA ARG A 175 5.74 13.71 -6.31
C ARG A 175 4.63 12.70 -6.11
N VAL A 176 4.41 11.84 -7.10
CA VAL A 176 3.48 10.71 -7.01
C VAL A 176 4.17 9.49 -7.58
N THR A 177 4.25 8.42 -6.78
CA THR A 177 4.86 7.15 -7.17
C THR A 177 3.86 6.01 -6.94
N CYS A 178 3.70 5.13 -7.92
CA CYS A 178 3.04 3.83 -7.76
C CYS A 178 4.11 2.75 -7.66
N VAL A 179 4.17 2.05 -6.52
CA VAL A 179 5.04 0.88 -6.33
C VAL A 179 4.22 -0.37 -6.56
N GLU A 180 4.65 -1.23 -7.47
CA GLU A 180 3.91 -2.40 -7.95
C GLU A 180 4.69 -3.69 -7.69
N PRO A 181 4.60 -4.24 -6.47
CA PRO A 181 5.28 -5.47 -6.13
C PRO A 181 4.65 -6.69 -6.81
N GLY A 182 5.50 -7.67 -7.12
CA GLY A 182 5.12 -9.01 -7.50
C GLY A 182 4.83 -9.90 -6.30
N MET A 183 5.31 -11.15 -6.34
CA MET A 183 5.11 -12.12 -5.27
C MET A 183 5.92 -11.74 -4.04
N CYS A 184 5.22 -11.41 -2.96
CA CYS A 184 5.80 -10.99 -1.68
C CYS A 184 5.23 -11.83 -0.55
N GLU A 185 6.11 -12.38 0.27
CA GLU A 185 5.73 -13.12 1.48
C GLU A 185 5.46 -12.13 2.61
N THR A 186 4.19 -11.99 2.97
CA THR A 186 3.70 -11.16 4.08
C THR A 186 2.38 -11.75 4.62
N GLU A 187 1.79 -11.14 5.65
CA GLU A 187 0.43 -11.51 6.10
C GLU A 187 -0.65 -11.39 5.00
N PHE A 188 -0.33 -10.81 3.84
CA PHE A 188 -1.27 -10.63 2.73
C PHE A 188 -1.86 -11.97 2.24
N SER A 189 -1.03 -13.01 2.11
CA SER A 189 -1.50 -14.34 1.72
C SER A 189 -2.38 -14.97 2.81
N LEU A 190 -2.06 -14.77 4.10
CA LEU A 190 -2.93 -15.22 5.20
C LEU A 190 -4.29 -14.53 5.15
N VAL A 191 -4.34 -13.23 4.88
CA VAL A 191 -5.61 -12.50 4.72
C VAL A 191 -6.38 -13.00 3.50
N ARG A 192 -5.71 -13.23 2.38
CA ARG A 192 -6.33 -13.75 1.14
C ARG A 192 -6.99 -15.11 1.33
N PHE A 193 -6.38 -15.98 2.12
CA PHE A 193 -6.87 -17.33 2.39
C PHE A 193 -7.53 -17.47 3.77
N GLU A 194 -8.04 -16.36 4.34
CA GLU A 194 -8.83 -16.34 5.57
C GLU A 194 -8.15 -17.05 6.77
N GLY A 195 -6.81 -16.99 6.83
CA GLY A 195 -6.02 -17.60 7.90
C GLY A 195 -5.54 -19.02 7.61
N ASP A 196 -5.81 -19.58 6.44
CA ASP A 196 -5.28 -20.90 6.03
C ASP A 196 -3.77 -20.80 5.75
N GLU A 197 -2.97 -21.11 6.78
CA GLU A 197 -1.50 -21.03 6.72
C GLU A 197 -0.89 -21.97 5.68
N SER A 198 -1.52 -23.13 5.43
CA SER A 198 -1.04 -24.10 4.45
C SER A 198 -1.16 -23.56 3.02
N LYS A 199 -2.33 -23.01 2.68
CA LYS A 199 -2.53 -22.37 1.38
C LYS A 199 -1.66 -21.13 1.23
N ALA A 200 -1.54 -20.31 2.27
CA ALA A 200 -0.74 -19.10 2.24
C ALA A 200 0.75 -19.41 2.01
N GLY A 201 1.28 -20.45 2.66
CA GLY A 201 2.67 -20.88 2.52
C GLY A 201 2.96 -21.49 1.15
N SER A 202 2.06 -22.35 0.64
CA SER A 202 2.25 -23.03 -0.64
C SER A 202 2.39 -22.09 -1.85
N VAL A 203 1.94 -20.84 -1.73
CA VAL A 203 2.11 -19.81 -2.78
C VAL A 203 3.59 -19.57 -3.10
N TYR A 204 4.48 -19.78 -2.14
CA TYR A 204 5.91 -19.45 -2.25
C TYR A 204 6.81 -20.68 -2.39
N ASP A 205 6.23 -21.87 -2.51
CA ASP A 205 6.99 -23.12 -2.63
C ASP A 205 7.96 -23.08 -3.82
N GLY A 206 9.22 -23.38 -3.54
CA GLY A 206 10.27 -23.46 -4.54
C GLY A 206 10.78 -22.11 -5.11
N MET A 207 10.38 -20.98 -4.50
CA MET A 207 10.89 -19.67 -4.89
C MET A 207 11.40 -18.87 -3.70
N GLN A 208 12.18 -17.82 -3.98
CA GLN A 208 12.53 -16.78 -3.01
C GLN A 208 11.64 -15.56 -3.30
N PRO A 209 10.54 -15.32 -2.54
CA PRO A 209 9.69 -14.17 -2.72
C PRO A 209 10.38 -12.87 -2.25
N LEU A 210 9.83 -11.71 -2.63
CA LEU A 210 10.16 -10.46 -1.95
C LEU A 210 9.61 -10.49 -0.51
N LEU A 211 10.29 -9.81 0.37
CA LEU A 211 9.86 -9.60 1.76
C LEU A 211 9.31 -8.19 1.96
N GLY A 212 8.68 -7.96 3.09
CA GLY A 212 8.20 -6.63 3.47
C GLY A 212 9.31 -5.58 3.47
N GLU A 213 10.48 -5.97 3.93
CA GLU A 213 11.68 -5.14 4.03
C GLU A 213 12.21 -4.72 2.65
N ASP A 214 12.15 -5.58 1.64
CA ASP A 214 12.58 -5.27 0.28
C ASP A 214 11.73 -4.15 -0.32
N VAL A 215 10.41 -4.25 -0.14
CA VAL A 215 9.47 -3.22 -0.61
C VAL A 215 9.61 -1.92 0.20
N ALA A 216 9.86 -2.03 1.50
CA ALA A 216 10.12 -0.86 2.37
C ALA A 216 11.39 -0.11 1.95
N GLU A 217 12.46 -0.84 1.55
CA GLU A 217 13.69 -0.25 1.03
C GLU A 217 13.42 0.57 -0.24
N ILE A 218 12.62 0.01 -1.16
CA ILE A 218 12.23 0.69 -2.41
C ILE A 218 11.41 1.95 -2.12
N ILE A 219 10.43 1.86 -1.20
CA ILE A 219 9.61 3.02 -0.80
C ILE A 219 10.49 4.10 -0.19
N PHE A 220 11.41 3.71 0.69
CA PHE A 220 12.36 4.64 1.31
C PHE A 220 13.27 5.30 0.27
N TRP A 221 13.81 4.51 -0.66
CA TRP A 221 14.66 5.02 -1.74
C TRP A 221 13.94 6.07 -2.60
N VAL A 222 12.73 5.77 -3.12
CA VAL A 222 12.01 6.73 -3.98
C VAL A 222 11.65 8.01 -3.24
N THR A 223 11.37 7.93 -1.93
CA THR A 223 11.05 9.10 -1.13
C THR A 223 12.27 9.94 -0.77
N SER A 224 13.47 9.33 -0.76
CA SER A 224 14.74 9.98 -0.46
C SER A 224 15.39 10.68 -1.67
N LEU A 225 14.87 10.48 -2.88
CA LEU A 225 15.36 11.15 -4.09
C LEU A 225 15.20 12.67 -4.02
N PRO A 226 16.07 13.45 -4.71
CA PRO A 226 15.91 14.89 -4.84
C PRO A 226 14.50 15.29 -5.29
N ALA A 227 14.00 16.40 -4.74
CA ALA A 227 12.60 16.82 -4.92
C ALA A 227 12.15 17.02 -6.39
N HIS A 228 13.07 17.30 -7.30
CA HIS A 228 12.78 17.45 -8.73
C HIS A 228 12.66 16.11 -9.50
N ILE A 229 13.03 14.98 -8.87
CA ILE A 229 12.96 13.66 -9.47
C ILE A 229 11.67 12.96 -9.03
N ASN A 230 10.80 12.63 -9.99
CA ASN A 230 9.61 11.82 -9.74
C ASN A 230 9.77 10.45 -10.44
N VAL A 231 9.79 9.39 -9.68
CA VAL A 231 9.62 8.02 -10.19
C VAL A 231 8.13 7.77 -10.29
N ASN A 232 7.61 7.63 -11.50
CA ASN A 232 6.16 7.52 -11.69
C ASN A 232 5.62 6.15 -11.27
N GLN A 233 6.36 5.09 -11.62
CA GLN A 233 5.95 3.70 -11.44
C GLN A 233 7.19 2.83 -11.27
N LEU A 234 7.11 1.86 -10.35
CA LEU A 234 8.11 0.83 -10.12
C LEU A 234 7.43 -0.54 -10.03
N GLU A 235 7.57 -1.33 -11.08
CA GLU A 235 7.22 -2.75 -11.06
C GLU A 235 8.43 -3.53 -10.56
N VAL A 236 8.26 -4.34 -9.51
CA VAL A 236 9.34 -5.07 -8.85
C VAL A 236 8.92 -6.51 -8.62
N MET A 237 9.67 -7.46 -9.13
CA MET A 237 9.43 -8.89 -8.97
C MET A 237 10.65 -9.58 -8.37
N PRO A 238 10.47 -10.69 -7.64
CA PRO A 238 11.59 -11.58 -7.34
C PRO A 238 12.19 -12.11 -8.63
N VAL A 239 13.48 -12.44 -8.61
CA VAL A 239 14.20 -12.96 -9.80
C VAL A 239 13.55 -14.25 -10.34
N ASN A 240 12.89 -15.02 -9.46
CA ASN A 240 12.16 -16.24 -9.82
C ASN A 240 10.80 -15.99 -10.49
N GLN A 241 10.34 -14.75 -10.55
CA GLN A 241 9.05 -14.39 -11.16
C GLN A 241 9.26 -13.65 -12.49
N THR A 242 8.38 -13.90 -13.45
CA THR A 242 8.26 -13.13 -14.68
C THR A 242 6.80 -13.03 -15.09
N TRP A 243 6.51 -12.33 -16.18
CA TRP A 243 5.16 -12.24 -16.72
C TRP A 243 4.68 -13.58 -17.27
N SER A 244 3.45 -13.97 -16.96
CA SER A 244 2.85 -15.20 -17.48
C SER A 244 2.66 -15.13 -18.99
N PRO A 245 2.90 -16.22 -19.73
CA PRO A 245 2.45 -16.33 -21.10
C PRO A 245 0.92 -16.35 -21.16
N PHE A 246 0.35 -16.05 -22.32
CA PHE A 246 -1.09 -16.17 -22.55
C PHE A 246 -1.55 -17.62 -22.36
N ALA A 247 -2.48 -17.83 -21.43
CA ALA A 247 -3.07 -19.14 -21.20
C ALA A 247 -4.08 -19.48 -22.32
N VAL A 248 -4.06 -20.71 -22.79
CA VAL A 248 -4.99 -21.24 -23.79
C VAL A 248 -5.61 -22.53 -23.26
N HIS A 249 -6.94 -22.59 -23.21
CA HIS A 249 -7.64 -23.83 -22.98
C HIS A 249 -7.57 -24.71 -24.24
N ARG A 250 -7.26 -25.96 -24.07
CA ARG A 250 -7.34 -26.96 -25.14
C ARG A 250 -8.25 -28.05 -24.67
N ASP A 251 -9.31 -28.32 -25.46
CA ASP A 251 -10.16 -29.45 -25.20
C ASP A 251 -9.31 -30.73 -25.25
N SER A 252 -9.48 -31.61 -24.27
CA SER A 252 -8.91 -32.95 -24.36
C SER A 252 -9.63 -33.66 -25.52
N GLU A 253 -8.90 -34.15 -26.50
CA GLU A 253 -9.46 -35.13 -27.44
C GLU A 253 -9.86 -36.36 -26.61
N ASP A 254 -11.16 -36.67 -26.54
CA ASP A 254 -11.71 -37.91 -25.95
C ASP A 254 -11.23 -39.17 -26.70
#